data_46983874d470e2836167afee32369c3e
#
_entry.id   46983874d470e2836167afee32369c3e
#
_cell.length_a   1.000
_cell.length_b   1.000
_cell.length_c   1.000
_cell.angle_alpha   90.00
_cell.angle_beta   90.00
_cell.angle_gamma   90.00
#
_symmetry.space_group_name_H-M   'P 1'
#
loop_
_entity.id
_entity.type
_entity.pdbx_description
1 polymer ?
#
loop_
_entity_poly.entity_id
_entity_poly.type
_entity_poly.pdbx_seq_one_letter_code
_entity_poly.pdbx_strand_id
1 'polypeptide(L)'
;MRRTLPLLLVPVLAAACGGSPPTHTTTAADAVRPTQQQFVAAANAVCVRSDRAIYRLGSLSLDPTGWGATAAAARRAVADMKRVTPPAGKDAAFTLLLADGRKLAAGIQRVHDALAKKNIVQARAAQAAATAVDTAIHRQAQKLGLTFCQQLLTNWPA
;
A
#
# COMPACT_ATOMS: atom_id res chain seq x y z
N MET A 1 -53.72 -2.99 -34.05
CA MET A 1 -52.79 -3.29 -35.16
C MET A 1 -51.66 -4.17 -34.60
N ARG A 2 -51.78 -5.46 -34.86
CA ARG A 2 -50.77 -6.47 -34.40
C ARG A 2 -49.77 -6.63 -35.52
N ARG A 3 -48.45 -6.35 -35.25
CA ARG A 3 -47.33 -6.67 -36.16
C ARG A 3 -46.61 -7.91 -35.65
N THR A 4 -46.79 -8.99 -36.36
CA THR A 4 -46.05 -10.24 -36.23
C THR A 4 -44.67 -10.07 -36.88
N LEU A 5 -43.58 -10.30 -36.14
CA LEU A 5 -42.22 -10.43 -36.68
C LEU A 5 -41.90 -11.93 -36.95
N PRO A 6 -41.30 -12.24 -38.07
CA PRO A 6 -40.87 -13.59 -38.35
C PRO A 6 -39.52 -13.96 -37.67
N LEU A 7 -39.49 -15.12 -37.06
CA LEU A 7 -38.31 -15.78 -36.48
C LEU A 7 -37.39 -16.26 -37.63
N LEU A 8 -36.20 -15.67 -37.76
CA LEU A 8 -35.14 -16.16 -38.62
C LEU A 8 -34.26 -17.11 -37.80
N LEU A 9 -34.37 -18.42 -38.09
CA LEU A 9 -33.47 -19.46 -37.63
C LEU A 9 -32.14 -19.37 -38.42
N VAL A 10 -31.05 -19.08 -37.74
CA VAL A 10 -29.69 -19.16 -38.30
C VAL A 10 -29.05 -20.44 -37.75
N PRO A 11 -28.60 -21.37 -38.64
CA PRO A 11 -27.85 -22.54 -38.19
C PRO A 11 -26.42 -22.13 -37.85
N VAL A 12 -26.01 -22.33 -36.59
CA VAL A 12 -24.61 -22.21 -36.16
C VAL A 12 -23.87 -23.48 -36.53
N LEU A 13 -22.99 -23.40 -37.54
CA LEU A 13 -22.00 -24.40 -37.82
C LEU A 13 -20.91 -24.41 -36.74
N ALA A 14 -20.91 -25.42 -35.89
CA ALA A 14 -19.86 -25.69 -34.94
C ALA A 14 -18.61 -26.23 -35.67
N ALA A 15 -17.63 -25.35 -35.92
CA ALA A 15 -16.28 -25.77 -36.30
C ALA A 15 -15.52 -26.18 -35.03
N ALA A 16 -15.38 -27.48 -34.81
CA ALA A 16 -14.57 -28.06 -33.76
C ALA A 16 -13.07 -27.93 -34.15
N CYS A 17 -12.43 -26.82 -33.77
CA CYS A 17 -10.96 -26.75 -33.72
C CYS A 17 -10.54 -27.25 -32.33
N GLY A 18 -10.06 -28.52 -32.30
CA GLY A 18 -9.44 -29.13 -31.13
C GLY A 18 -8.06 -28.50 -30.84
N GLY A 19 -8.05 -27.39 -30.13
CA GLY A 19 -6.86 -26.87 -29.45
C GLY A 19 -7.02 -27.15 -27.97
N SER A 20 -6.26 -28.14 -27.45
CA SER A 20 -6.18 -28.32 -26.00
C SER A 20 -5.72 -27.01 -25.36
N PRO A 21 -6.48 -26.42 -24.41
CA PRO A 21 -6.01 -25.24 -23.70
C PRO A 21 -4.70 -25.60 -22.98
N PRO A 22 -3.70 -24.71 -22.93
CA PRO A 22 -2.51 -24.94 -22.13
C PRO A 22 -2.96 -25.16 -20.70
N THR A 23 -2.74 -26.36 -20.18
CA THR A 23 -2.94 -26.68 -18.75
C THR A 23 -1.89 -25.90 -17.97
N HIS A 24 -2.23 -24.69 -17.56
CA HIS A 24 -1.48 -23.98 -16.52
C HIS A 24 -1.61 -24.84 -15.26
N THR A 25 -0.59 -25.59 -14.94
CA THR A 25 -0.47 -26.30 -13.67
C THR A 25 -0.31 -25.21 -12.60
N THR A 26 -1.44 -24.72 -12.08
CA THR A 26 -1.44 -23.84 -10.93
C THR A 26 -0.92 -24.67 -9.76
N THR A 27 0.30 -24.41 -9.32
CA THR A 27 0.86 -25.08 -8.14
C THR A 27 -0.05 -24.79 -6.94
N ALA A 28 -0.22 -25.77 -6.06
CA ALA A 28 -1.10 -25.64 -4.87
C ALA A 28 -0.79 -24.40 -4.02
N ALA A 29 0.45 -23.88 -4.10
CA ALA A 29 0.87 -22.62 -3.45
C ALA A 29 0.20 -21.37 -4.07
N ASP A 30 -0.13 -21.37 -5.36
CA ASP A 30 -0.78 -20.22 -6.03
C ASP A 30 -2.29 -20.16 -5.72
N ALA A 31 -2.92 -21.32 -5.42
CA ALA A 31 -4.35 -21.38 -5.06
C ALA A 31 -4.69 -20.73 -3.73
N VAL A 32 -3.71 -20.45 -2.87
CA VAL A 32 -3.89 -19.85 -1.52
C VAL A 32 -3.60 -18.34 -1.51
N ARG A 33 -3.03 -17.79 -2.60
CA ARG A 33 -2.72 -16.35 -2.64
C ARG A 33 -3.97 -15.50 -2.89
N PRO A 34 -4.08 -14.34 -2.23
CA PRO A 34 -5.22 -13.44 -2.43
C PRO A 34 -5.24 -12.89 -3.86
N THR A 35 -6.44 -12.57 -4.33
CA THR A 35 -6.60 -11.77 -5.55
C THR A 35 -6.06 -10.35 -5.33
N GLN A 36 -5.79 -9.62 -6.42
CA GLN A 36 -5.38 -8.22 -6.35
C GLN A 36 -6.39 -7.37 -5.55
N GLN A 37 -7.68 -7.59 -5.73
CA GLN A 37 -8.72 -6.85 -5.02
C GLN A 37 -8.71 -7.13 -3.52
N GLN A 38 -8.57 -8.39 -3.11
CA GLN A 38 -8.48 -8.77 -1.69
C GLN A 38 -7.24 -8.16 -1.03
N PHE A 39 -6.09 -8.21 -1.71
CA PHE A 39 -4.87 -7.59 -1.26
C PHE A 39 -5.02 -6.08 -1.07
N VAL A 40 -5.54 -5.37 -2.10
CA VAL A 40 -5.75 -3.91 -2.05
C VAL A 40 -6.67 -3.54 -0.90
N ALA A 41 -7.77 -4.27 -0.69
CA ALA A 41 -8.69 -4.03 0.42
C ALA A 41 -7.99 -4.19 1.78
N ALA A 42 -7.23 -5.29 1.97
CA ALA A 42 -6.52 -5.57 3.22
C ALA A 42 -5.42 -4.53 3.50
N ALA A 43 -4.60 -4.21 2.50
CA ALA A 43 -3.51 -3.24 2.62
C ALA A 43 -4.03 -1.82 2.87
N ASN A 44 -5.05 -1.37 2.12
CA ASN A 44 -5.67 -0.06 2.33
C ASN A 44 -6.29 0.06 3.74
N ALA A 45 -6.86 -1.02 4.28
CA ALA A 45 -7.37 -1.02 5.65
C ALA A 45 -6.26 -0.77 6.69
N VAL A 46 -5.04 -1.28 6.46
CA VAL A 46 -3.87 -0.97 7.30
C VAL A 46 -3.51 0.51 7.19
N CYS A 47 -3.42 1.04 5.97
CA CYS A 47 -3.06 2.44 5.73
C CYS A 47 -4.07 3.40 6.39
N VAL A 48 -5.38 3.17 6.21
CA VAL A 48 -6.44 3.99 6.83
C VAL A 48 -6.35 3.97 8.37
N ARG A 49 -6.06 2.80 8.98
CA ARG A 49 -5.88 2.74 10.45
C ARG A 49 -4.66 3.54 10.90
N SER A 50 -3.56 3.44 10.16
CA SER A 50 -2.33 4.19 10.44
C SER A 50 -2.56 5.70 10.33
N ASP A 51 -3.21 6.13 9.25
CA ASP A 51 -3.56 7.53 9.02
C ASP A 51 -4.40 8.10 10.17
N ARG A 52 -5.47 7.41 10.55
CA ARG A 52 -6.30 7.82 11.69
C ARG A 52 -5.52 7.89 13.00
N ALA A 53 -4.58 6.98 13.21
CA ALA A 53 -3.73 7.00 14.41
C ALA A 53 -2.81 8.22 14.42
N ILE A 54 -2.20 8.56 13.29
CA ILE A 54 -1.33 9.74 13.15
C ILE A 54 -2.15 11.03 13.24
N TYR A 55 -3.30 11.09 12.55
CA TYR A 55 -4.18 12.27 12.58
C TYR A 55 -4.63 12.65 14.00
N ARG A 56 -4.90 11.65 14.86
CA ARG A 56 -5.28 11.88 16.26
C ARG A 56 -4.16 12.49 17.12
N LEU A 57 -2.91 12.42 16.66
CA LEU A 57 -1.78 13.03 17.37
C LEU A 57 -1.71 14.55 17.16
N GLY A 58 -2.54 15.09 16.25
CA GLY A 58 -2.57 16.52 15.92
C GLY A 58 -1.39 16.97 15.08
N SER A 59 -1.18 18.29 15.03
CA SER A 59 -0.08 18.88 14.27
C SER A 59 1.26 18.52 14.90
N LEU A 60 2.18 18.03 14.09
CA LEU A 60 3.56 17.79 14.48
C LEU A 60 4.24 19.17 14.65
N SER A 61 4.47 19.55 15.89
CA SER A 61 5.21 20.76 16.27
C SER A 61 6.68 20.43 16.51
N LEU A 62 7.44 21.39 17.01
CA LEU A 62 8.79 21.15 17.51
C LEU A 62 8.82 20.36 18.85
N ASP A 63 7.66 19.94 19.35
CA ASP A 63 7.57 19.06 20.52
C ASP A 63 7.96 17.62 20.13
N PRO A 64 8.97 17.02 20.79
CA PRO A 64 9.40 15.67 20.50
C PRO A 64 8.33 14.60 20.75
N THR A 65 7.37 14.83 21.67
CA THR A 65 6.37 13.84 22.09
C THR A 65 5.51 13.36 20.92
N GLY A 66 5.02 14.28 20.09
CA GLY A 66 4.24 13.96 18.89
C GLY A 66 5.03 13.12 17.89
N TRP A 67 6.30 13.44 17.68
CA TRP A 67 7.18 12.70 16.78
C TRP A 67 7.43 11.27 17.27
N GLY A 68 7.65 11.09 18.57
CA GLY A 68 7.81 9.75 19.17
C GLY A 68 6.57 8.88 18.99
N ALA A 69 5.39 9.45 19.23
CA ALA A 69 4.11 8.77 19.00
C ALA A 69 3.87 8.43 17.53
N THR A 70 4.23 9.33 16.60
CA THR A 70 4.16 9.10 15.15
C THR A 70 5.11 7.99 14.71
N ALA A 71 6.35 7.97 15.21
CA ALA A 71 7.29 6.88 14.94
C ALA A 71 6.76 5.52 15.43
N ALA A 72 6.12 5.48 16.59
CA ALA A 72 5.48 4.27 17.11
C ALA A 72 4.28 3.84 16.24
N ALA A 73 3.46 4.78 15.76
CA ALA A 73 2.36 4.48 14.85
C ALA A 73 2.88 3.93 13.50
N ALA A 74 3.92 4.53 12.93
CA ALA A 74 4.55 4.07 11.71
C ALA A 74 5.12 2.65 11.84
N ARG A 75 5.79 2.33 12.95
CA ARG A 75 6.26 0.96 13.24
C ARG A 75 5.12 -0.05 13.32
N ARG A 76 4.01 0.30 13.96
CA ARG A 76 2.81 -0.57 14.02
C ARG A 76 2.22 -0.78 12.63
N ALA A 77 2.12 0.27 11.81
CA ALA A 77 1.64 0.16 10.43
C ALA A 77 2.48 -0.82 9.61
N VAL A 78 3.81 -0.77 9.72
CA VAL A 78 4.71 -1.72 9.04
C VAL A 78 4.51 -3.14 9.56
N ALA A 79 4.34 -3.33 10.86
CA ALA A 79 4.09 -4.64 11.46
C ALA A 79 2.75 -5.23 10.99
N ASP A 80 1.70 -4.40 10.90
CA ASP A 80 0.40 -4.83 10.38
C ASP A 80 0.45 -5.11 8.88
N MET A 81 1.12 -4.26 8.12
CA MET A 81 1.31 -4.46 6.67
C MET A 81 2.07 -5.76 6.37
N LYS A 82 3.07 -6.12 7.19
CA LYS A 82 3.81 -7.38 7.05
C LYS A 82 2.91 -8.63 7.13
N ARG A 83 1.73 -8.54 7.75
CA ARG A 83 0.75 -9.64 7.84
C ARG A 83 -0.14 -9.77 6.61
N VAL A 84 -0.09 -8.78 5.72
CA VAL A 84 -0.84 -8.81 4.47
C VAL A 84 -0.04 -9.62 3.44
N THR A 85 -0.69 -10.61 2.83
CA THR A 85 -0.08 -11.42 1.77
C THR A 85 -0.27 -10.73 0.42
N PRO A 86 0.78 -10.46 -0.35
CA PRO A 86 0.64 -9.90 -1.70
C PRO A 86 0.16 -10.97 -2.70
N PRO A 87 -0.49 -10.57 -3.80
CA PRO A 87 -0.84 -11.47 -4.88
C PRO A 87 0.42 -11.96 -5.61
N ALA A 88 0.28 -13.03 -6.40
CA ALA A 88 1.37 -13.58 -7.19
C ALA A 88 2.05 -12.50 -8.06
N GLY A 89 3.38 -12.52 -8.11
CA GLY A 89 4.18 -11.56 -8.89
C GLY A 89 4.34 -10.16 -8.27
N LYS A 90 3.76 -9.88 -7.10
CA LYS A 90 3.90 -8.58 -6.40
C LYS A 90 4.86 -8.61 -5.20
N ASP A 91 5.46 -9.74 -4.91
CA ASP A 91 6.33 -9.96 -3.74
C ASP A 91 7.49 -8.95 -3.67
N ALA A 92 8.19 -8.71 -4.79
CA ALA A 92 9.32 -7.79 -4.83
C ALA A 92 8.90 -6.34 -4.52
N ALA A 93 7.83 -5.84 -5.14
CA ALA A 93 7.32 -4.50 -4.89
C ALA A 93 6.80 -4.35 -3.45
N PHE A 94 6.16 -5.38 -2.92
CA PHE A 94 5.67 -5.39 -1.55
C PHE A 94 6.81 -5.43 -0.52
N THR A 95 7.88 -6.19 -0.79
CA THR A 95 9.08 -6.21 0.04
C THR A 95 9.76 -4.85 0.09
N LEU A 96 9.84 -4.14 -1.04
CA LEU A 96 10.36 -2.77 -1.09
C LEU A 96 9.47 -1.80 -0.31
N LEU A 97 8.14 -1.90 -0.43
CA LEU A 97 7.21 -1.09 0.37
C LEU A 97 7.47 -1.26 1.87
N LEU A 98 7.61 -2.51 2.34
CA LEU A 98 7.91 -2.79 3.74
C LEU A 98 9.29 -2.29 4.19
N ALA A 99 10.30 -2.38 3.32
CA ALA A 99 11.63 -1.87 3.61
C ALA A 99 11.64 -0.35 3.75
N ASP A 100 10.98 0.34 2.83
CA ASP A 100 10.86 1.80 2.87
C ASP A 100 9.99 2.27 4.04
N GLY A 101 8.93 1.55 4.38
CA GLY A 101 8.14 1.82 5.58
C GLY A 101 8.99 1.75 6.88
N ARG A 102 9.90 0.79 6.99
CA ARG A 102 10.85 0.71 8.13
C ARG A 102 11.82 1.90 8.15
N LYS A 103 12.35 2.29 6.97
CA LYS A 103 13.24 3.46 6.85
C LYS A 103 12.51 4.75 7.26
N LEU A 104 11.24 4.89 6.85
CA LEU A 104 10.41 6.03 7.24
C LEU A 104 10.23 6.08 8.76
N ALA A 105 9.81 4.98 9.38
CA ALA A 105 9.63 4.90 10.83
C ALA A 105 10.93 5.25 11.59
N ALA A 106 12.08 4.77 11.10
CA ALA A 106 13.39 5.13 11.65
C ALA A 106 13.75 6.59 11.39
N GLY A 107 13.36 7.16 10.25
CA GLY A 107 13.52 8.58 9.94
C GLY A 107 12.76 9.47 10.91
N ILE A 108 11.48 9.16 11.15
CA ILE A 108 10.64 9.85 12.12
C ILE A 108 11.22 9.76 13.53
N GLN A 109 11.74 8.58 13.93
CA GLN A 109 12.41 8.43 15.22
C GLN A 109 13.63 9.34 15.34
N ARG A 110 14.45 9.48 14.28
CA ARG A 110 15.60 10.41 14.28
C ARG A 110 15.16 11.87 14.47
N VAL A 111 14.02 12.28 13.91
CA VAL A 111 13.45 13.62 14.19
C VAL A 111 13.16 13.77 15.66
N HIS A 112 12.43 12.81 16.27
CA HIS A 112 12.16 12.79 17.70
C HIS A 112 13.43 12.93 18.52
N ASP A 113 14.44 12.09 18.25
CA ASP A 113 15.69 12.06 19.03
C ASP A 113 16.49 13.38 18.92
N ALA A 114 16.47 14.00 17.74
CA ALA A 114 17.11 15.29 17.53
C ALA A 114 16.39 16.42 18.27
N LEU A 115 15.05 16.44 18.25
CA LEU A 115 14.24 17.42 18.99
C LEU A 115 14.39 17.26 20.50
N ALA A 116 14.43 16.02 21.01
CA ALA A 116 14.69 15.74 22.42
C ALA A 116 16.03 16.29 22.89
N LYS A 117 17.03 16.33 21.99
CA LYS A 117 18.34 16.95 22.21
C LYS A 117 18.39 18.44 21.87
N LYS A 118 17.25 19.07 21.54
CA LYS A 118 17.13 20.47 21.11
C LYS A 118 18.00 20.80 19.87
N ASN A 119 18.34 19.79 19.06
CA ASN A 119 19.14 19.95 17.84
C ASN A 119 18.22 20.13 16.61
N ILE A 120 17.76 21.36 16.39
CA ILE A 120 16.84 21.71 15.31
C ILE A 120 17.44 21.46 13.91
N VAL A 121 18.74 21.70 13.75
CA VAL A 121 19.41 21.45 12.45
C VAL A 121 19.35 19.98 12.08
N GLN A 122 19.69 19.10 13.01
CA GLN A 122 19.63 17.65 12.81
C GLN A 122 18.18 17.18 12.64
N ALA A 123 17.21 17.76 13.36
CA ALA A 123 15.80 17.43 13.22
C ALA A 123 15.30 17.73 11.80
N ARG A 124 15.60 18.91 11.26
CA ARG A 124 15.24 19.29 9.87
C ARG A 124 15.91 18.38 8.83
N ALA A 125 17.18 18.04 9.00
CA ALA A 125 17.87 17.11 8.11
C ALA A 125 17.22 15.71 8.14
N ALA A 126 16.87 15.20 9.33
CA ALA A 126 16.17 13.93 9.48
C ALA A 126 14.75 13.96 8.86
N GLN A 127 14.04 15.07 9.00
CA GLN A 127 12.73 15.27 8.38
C GLN A 127 12.83 15.25 6.85
N ALA A 128 13.76 16.00 6.25
CA ALA A 128 13.98 16.01 4.80
C ALA A 128 14.30 14.60 4.28
N ALA A 129 15.15 13.85 4.99
CA ALA A 129 15.46 12.46 4.64
C ALA A 129 14.21 11.54 4.74
N ALA A 130 13.36 11.73 5.75
CA ALA A 130 12.12 10.98 5.89
C ALA A 130 11.13 11.28 4.76
N THR A 131 11.01 12.55 4.33
CA THR A 131 10.18 12.96 3.18
C THR A 131 10.63 12.30 1.88
N ALA A 132 11.93 12.16 1.64
CA ALA A 132 12.45 11.46 0.46
C ALA A 132 12.06 9.97 0.47
N VAL A 133 12.09 9.31 1.65
CA VAL A 133 11.64 7.93 1.80
C VAL A 133 10.13 7.81 1.57
N ASP A 134 9.35 8.76 2.04
CA ASP A 134 7.90 8.81 1.80
C ASP A 134 7.57 8.82 0.31
N THR A 135 8.25 9.64 -0.47
CA THR A 135 8.11 9.64 -1.94
C THR A 135 8.40 8.26 -2.56
N ALA A 136 9.34 7.50 -2.00
CA ALA A 136 9.62 6.13 -2.46
C ALA A 136 8.46 5.19 -2.10
N ILE A 137 7.89 5.31 -0.90
CA ILE A 137 6.70 4.55 -0.46
C ILE A 137 5.54 4.80 -1.41
N HIS A 138 5.25 6.06 -1.77
CA HIS A 138 4.19 6.40 -2.71
C HIS A 138 4.36 5.70 -4.06
N ARG A 139 5.56 5.70 -4.61
CA ARG A 139 5.85 5.00 -5.87
C ARG A 139 5.64 3.48 -5.78
N GLN A 140 6.01 2.85 -4.66
CA GLN A 140 5.76 1.42 -4.45
C GLN A 140 4.27 1.14 -4.24
N ALA A 141 3.57 1.98 -3.50
CA ALA A 141 2.13 1.88 -3.31
C ALA A 141 1.37 1.94 -4.65
N GLN A 142 1.75 2.84 -5.56
CA GLN A 142 1.18 2.93 -6.91
C GLN A 142 1.37 1.63 -7.70
N LYS A 143 2.58 1.05 -7.70
CA LYS A 143 2.86 -0.23 -8.38
C LYS A 143 2.01 -1.39 -7.84
N LEU A 144 1.60 -1.29 -6.58
CA LEU A 144 0.75 -2.26 -5.90
C LEU A 144 -0.75 -1.96 -6.04
N GLY A 145 -1.13 -0.81 -6.62
CA GLY A 145 -2.53 -0.37 -6.75
C GLY A 145 -3.13 0.15 -5.43
N LEU A 146 -2.29 0.56 -4.47
CA LEU A 146 -2.73 1.05 -3.17
C LEU A 146 -2.99 2.55 -3.21
N THR A 147 -4.24 2.97 -3.21
CA THR A 147 -4.63 4.39 -3.29
C THR A 147 -4.55 5.11 -1.95
N PHE A 148 -4.98 4.49 -0.88
CA PHE A 148 -5.00 5.12 0.45
C PHE A 148 -3.62 5.26 1.08
N CYS A 149 -2.68 4.35 0.80
CA CYS A 149 -1.29 4.48 1.27
C CYS A 149 -0.53 5.64 0.62
N GLN A 150 -1.06 6.23 -0.45
CA GLN A 150 -0.50 7.41 -1.10
C GLN A 150 -0.83 8.72 -0.38
N GLN A 151 -1.89 8.73 0.43
CA GLN A 151 -2.43 9.92 1.07
C GLN A 151 -1.92 10.13 2.50
N LEU A 152 -1.24 9.14 3.08
CA LEU A 152 -0.87 9.11 4.50
C LEU A 152 0.00 10.27 4.95
N LEU A 153 0.76 10.89 4.06
CA LEU A 153 1.76 11.90 4.41
C LEU A 153 1.66 13.19 3.59
N THR A 154 0.58 13.39 2.81
CA THR A 154 0.35 14.66 2.09
C THR A 154 0.11 15.84 3.03
N ASN A 155 -0.20 15.60 4.30
CA ASN A 155 -0.40 16.63 5.33
C ASN A 155 0.83 16.84 6.23
N TRP A 156 2.02 16.39 5.80
CA TRP A 156 3.26 16.62 6.52
C TRP A 156 3.63 18.10 6.44
N PRO A 157 3.81 18.82 7.56
CA PRO A 157 4.20 20.23 7.52
C PRO A 157 5.59 20.38 6.88
N ALA A 158 5.68 21.28 5.90
CA ALA A 158 6.93 21.62 5.21
C ALA A 158 7.92 22.34 6.16
#